data_a3506a16565745e9c3401383225000f5
#
_entry.id   a3506a16565745e9c3401383225000f5
#
_cell.length_a   1.000
_cell.length_b   1.000
_cell.length_c   1.000
_cell.angle_alpha   90.00
_cell.angle_beta   90.00
_cell.angle_gamma   90.00
#
_symmetry.space_group_name_H-M   'P 1'
#
loop_
_entity.id
_entity.type
_entity.pdbx_description
1 polymer ?
#
loop_
_entity_poly.entity_id
_entity_poly.type
_entity_poly.pdbx_seq_one_letter_code
_entity_poly.pdbx_strand_id
1 'polypeptide(L)'
;MTPREIASQAAHAIAVLNELTHGGGELSNSTDVRAIVRSLELIGQGLPQLCEQLARFLVIQHEDGQLTNADGLDPDDSVTEVIEALAAAGQAADMMTAALTEARAASQVLSPARTRGWESRQEAD
;
A
#
# COMPACT_ATOMS: atom_id res chain seq x y z
N MET A 1 -12.27 15.87 8.23
CA MET A 1 -11.86 15.08 7.04
C MET A 1 -12.56 13.73 7.07
N THR A 2 -13.14 13.33 5.93
CA THR A 2 -13.91 12.10 5.85
C THR A 2 -13.01 10.92 5.49
N PRO A 3 -13.44 9.69 5.79
CA PRO A 3 -12.71 8.49 5.35
C PRO A 3 -12.47 8.45 3.83
N ARG A 4 -13.45 8.91 3.04
CA ARG A 4 -13.30 8.97 1.59
C ARG A 4 -12.17 9.90 1.18
N GLU A 5 -12.08 11.06 1.82
CA GLU A 5 -11.03 12.04 1.54
C GLU A 5 -9.66 11.49 1.91
N ILE A 6 -9.57 10.80 3.04
CA ILE A 6 -8.30 10.20 3.47
C ILE A 6 -7.84 9.13 2.47
N ALA A 7 -8.77 8.26 2.06
CA ALA A 7 -8.45 7.23 1.07
C ALA A 7 -7.98 7.84 -0.25
N SER A 8 -8.66 8.90 -0.69
CA SER A 8 -8.29 9.61 -1.92
C SER A 8 -6.90 10.23 -1.80
N GLN A 9 -6.57 10.81 -0.65
CA GLN A 9 -5.25 11.37 -0.41
C GLN A 9 -4.17 10.31 -0.43
N ALA A 10 -4.43 9.13 0.14
CA ALA A 10 -3.48 8.03 0.12
C ALA A 10 -3.20 7.57 -1.32
N ALA A 11 -4.25 7.42 -2.12
CA ALA A 11 -4.12 7.04 -3.52
C ALA A 11 -3.30 8.09 -4.29
N HIS A 12 -3.59 9.37 -4.03
CA HIS A 12 -2.86 10.47 -4.67
C HIS A 12 -1.38 10.46 -4.26
N ALA A 13 -1.10 10.22 -2.98
CA ALA A 13 0.27 10.16 -2.49
C ALA A 13 1.07 9.08 -3.20
N ILE A 14 0.48 7.90 -3.42
CA ILE A 14 1.14 6.83 -4.15
C ILE A 14 1.40 7.26 -5.61
N ALA A 15 0.42 7.91 -6.24
CA ALA A 15 0.59 8.39 -7.61
C ALA A 15 1.74 9.40 -7.72
N VAL A 16 1.83 10.34 -6.77
CA VAL A 16 2.92 11.32 -6.72
C VAL A 16 4.26 10.61 -6.51
N LEU A 17 4.29 9.63 -5.60
CA LEU A 17 5.50 8.86 -5.34
C LEU A 17 5.99 8.15 -6.62
N ASN A 18 5.06 7.59 -7.39
CA ASN A 18 5.40 6.97 -8.68
C ASN A 18 6.03 7.98 -9.64
N GLU A 19 5.50 9.19 -9.70
CA GLU A 19 6.06 10.22 -10.55
C GLU A 19 7.46 10.64 -10.11
N LEU A 20 7.65 10.82 -8.79
CA LEU A 20 8.92 11.27 -8.23
C LEU A 20 10.02 10.21 -8.35
N THR A 21 9.67 8.94 -8.42
CA THR A 21 10.65 7.85 -8.51
C THR A 21 10.84 7.32 -9.92
N HIS A 22 10.13 7.88 -10.90
CA HIS A 22 10.24 7.43 -12.29
C HIS A 22 11.68 7.54 -12.78
N GLY A 23 12.23 6.44 -13.28
CA GLY A 23 13.59 6.44 -13.79
C GLY A 23 14.66 6.77 -12.74
N GLY A 24 14.38 6.51 -11.47
CA GLY A 24 15.27 6.86 -10.38
C GLY A 24 14.99 8.24 -9.79
N GLY A 25 14.45 9.16 -10.57
CA GLY A 25 13.90 10.46 -10.17
C GLY A 25 14.58 11.13 -8.99
N GLU A 26 13.79 11.37 -7.94
CA GLU A 26 14.23 12.04 -6.73
C GLU A 26 14.95 11.12 -5.73
N LEU A 27 15.11 9.82 -6.07
CA LEU A 27 15.83 8.91 -5.18
C LEU A 27 17.32 9.26 -5.18
N SER A 28 17.91 9.32 -3.99
CA SER A 28 19.32 9.69 -3.83
C SER A 28 20.22 8.47 -3.68
N ASN A 29 19.78 7.46 -2.93
CA ASN A 29 20.61 6.27 -2.66
C ASN A 29 19.74 5.14 -2.10
N SER A 30 20.39 4.04 -1.72
CA SER A 30 19.71 2.86 -1.20
C SER A 30 18.99 3.11 0.12
N THR A 31 19.41 4.12 0.88
CA THR A 31 18.73 4.47 2.13
C THR A 31 17.32 4.98 1.86
N ASP A 32 17.12 5.74 0.78
CA ASP A 32 15.78 6.20 0.37
C ASP A 32 14.88 5.02 0.05
N VAL A 33 15.41 4.02 -0.66
CA VAL A 33 14.63 2.82 -1.00
C VAL A 33 14.16 2.12 0.28
N ARG A 34 15.06 1.94 1.24
CA ARG A 34 14.74 1.27 2.50
C ARG A 34 13.67 2.02 3.28
N ALA A 35 13.77 3.35 3.33
CA ALA A 35 12.79 4.19 4.04
C ALA A 35 11.42 4.09 3.39
N ILE A 36 11.36 4.10 2.05
CA ILE A 36 10.11 3.98 1.32
C ILE A 36 9.50 2.60 1.53
N VAL A 37 10.31 1.55 1.47
CA VAL A 37 9.84 0.18 1.72
C VAL A 37 9.25 0.06 3.13
N ARG A 38 9.88 0.69 4.12
CA ARG A 38 9.34 0.69 5.48
C ARG A 38 7.96 1.35 5.55
N SER A 39 7.78 2.47 4.86
CA SER A 39 6.47 3.13 4.81
C SER A 39 5.42 2.26 4.13
N LEU A 40 5.79 1.59 3.04
CA LEU A 40 4.89 0.67 2.35
C LEU A 40 4.52 -0.52 3.23
N GLU A 41 5.47 -1.01 4.01
CA GLU A 41 5.25 -2.08 4.98
C GLU A 41 4.19 -1.68 6.00
N LEU A 42 4.29 -0.45 6.52
CA LEU A 42 3.30 0.08 7.47
C LEU A 42 1.92 0.22 6.84
N ILE A 43 1.87 0.65 5.57
CA ILE A 43 0.62 0.73 4.83
C ILE A 43 0.01 -0.68 4.72
N GLY A 44 0.83 -1.66 4.31
CA GLY A 44 0.38 -3.03 4.15
C GLY A 44 -0.15 -3.64 5.44
N GLN A 45 0.49 -3.31 6.57
CA GLN A 45 0.04 -3.81 7.88
C GLN A 45 -1.34 -3.32 8.26
N GLY A 46 -1.72 -2.14 7.79
CA GLY A 46 -3.04 -1.57 8.11
C GLY A 46 -4.16 -2.02 7.19
N LEU A 47 -3.83 -2.55 6.00
CA LEU A 47 -4.85 -2.87 5.01
C LEU A 47 -5.78 -4.02 5.40
N PRO A 48 -5.31 -5.13 6.00
CA PRO A 48 -6.23 -6.21 6.39
C PRO A 48 -7.32 -5.74 7.35
N GLN A 49 -6.96 -4.93 8.34
CA GLN A 49 -7.94 -4.40 9.27
C GLN A 49 -8.91 -3.46 8.58
N LEU A 50 -8.43 -2.62 7.67
CA LEU A 50 -9.31 -1.72 6.92
C LEU A 50 -10.30 -2.51 6.07
N CYS A 51 -9.83 -3.54 5.36
CA CYS A 51 -10.71 -4.40 4.56
C CYS A 51 -11.77 -5.06 5.43
N GLU A 52 -11.38 -5.55 6.61
CA GLU A 52 -12.31 -6.16 7.55
C GLU A 52 -13.35 -5.17 8.03
N GLN A 53 -12.95 -3.95 8.34
CA GLN A 53 -13.87 -2.92 8.80
C GLN A 53 -14.86 -2.52 7.72
N LEU A 54 -14.42 -2.42 6.47
CA LEU A 54 -15.30 -2.13 5.35
C LEU A 54 -16.32 -3.25 5.15
N ALA A 55 -15.87 -4.50 5.22
CA ALA A 55 -16.76 -5.66 5.09
C ALA A 55 -17.79 -5.69 6.23
N ARG A 56 -17.34 -5.43 7.45
CA ARG A 56 -18.23 -5.41 8.61
C ARG A 56 -19.29 -4.33 8.48
N PHE A 57 -18.92 -3.16 7.99
CA PHE A 57 -19.89 -2.09 7.76
C PHE A 57 -20.95 -2.51 6.75
N LEU A 58 -20.56 -3.19 5.68
CA LEU A 58 -21.52 -3.67 4.68
C LEU A 58 -22.46 -4.72 5.25
N VAL A 59 -21.96 -5.61 6.11
CA VAL A 59 -22.81 -6.60 6.77
C VAL A 59 -23.89 -5.92 7.59
N ILE A 60 -23.50 -4.92 8.38
CA ILE A 60 -24.44 -4.17 9.23
C ILE A 60 -25.48 -3.44 8.37
N GLN A 61 -25.02 -2.77 7.30
CA GLN A 61 -25.94 -2.08 6.39
C GLN A 61 -26.93 -3.04 5.75
N HIS A 62 -26.46 -4.23 5.39
CA HIS A 62 -27.31 -5.23 4.78
C HIS A 62 -28.35 -5.77 5.78
N GLU A 63 -27.93 -6.06 7.01
CA GLU A 63 -28.84 -6.52 8.06
C GLU A 63 -29.90 -5.46 8.38
N ASP A 64 -29.55 -4.19 8.28
CA ASP A 64 -30.46 -3.07 8.56
C ASP A 64 -31.36 -2.74 7.36
N GLY A 65 -31.24 -3.46 6.26
CA GLY A 65 -32.04 -3.23 5.07
C GLY A 65 -31.70 -1.96 4.32
N GLN A 66 -30.47 -1.46 4.48
CA GLN A 66 -30.03 -0.21 3.89
C GLN A 66 -29.46 -0.37 2.47
N LEU A 67 -29.33 -1.61 1.99
CA LEU A 67 -28.71 -1.89 0.69
C LEU A 67 -29.70 -2.48 -0.28
N THR A 68 -29.61 -2.06 -1.55
CA THR A 68 -30.33 -2.66 -2.67
C THR A 68 -29.36 -2.78 -3.83
N ASN A 69 -29.64 -3.70 -4.77
CA ASN A 69 -28.94 -3.73 -6.05
C ASN A 69 -29.48 -2.65 -6.96
N ALA A 70 -28.63 -2.17 -7.87
CA ALA A 70 -29.02 -1.17 -8.87
C ALA A 70 -30.17 -1.66 -9.75
N ASP A 71 -30.28 -2.98 -9.95
CA ASP A 71 -31.35 -3.60 -10.73
C ASP A 71 -32.62 -3.87 -9.93
N GLY A 72 -32.63 -3.53 -8.64
CA GLY A 72 -33.79 -3.74 -7.76
C GLY A 72 -33.90 -5.14 -7.21
N LEU A 73 -32.96 -6.04 -7.52
CA LEU A 73 -33.00 -7.40 -7.02
C LEU A 73 -32.37 -7.48 -5.61
N ASP A 74 -32.50 -8.64 -4.97
CA ASP A 74 -31.94 -8.88 -3.65
C ASP A 74 -30.43 -8.69 -3.65
N PRO A 75 -29.87 -7.85 -2.75
CA PRO A 75 -28.44 -7.60 -2.71
C PRO A 75 -27.60 -8.69 -2.06
N ASP A 76 -28.19 -9.79 -1.56
CA ASP A 76 -27.47 -10.84 -0.81
C ASP A 76 -26.22 -11.32 -1.54
N ASP A 77 -26.36 -11.69 -2.81
CA ASP A 77 -25.23 -12.23 -3.58
C ASP A 77 -24.16 -11.18 -3.80
N SER A 78 -24.58 -9.96 -4.10
CA SER A 78 -23.63 -8.85 -4.33
C SER A 78 -22.88 -8.52 -3.06
N VAL A 79 -23.55 -8.49 -1.92
CA VAL A 79 -22.91 -8.21 -0.63
C VAL A 79 -21.89 -9.30 -0.30
N THR A 80 -22.29 -10.57 -0.48
CA THR A 80 -21.38 -11.70 -0.24
C THR A 80 -20.14 -11.59 -1.14
N GLU A 81 -20.32 -11.26 -2.40
CA GLU A 81 -19.22 -11.12 -3.34
C GLU A 81 -18.25 -10.04 -2.90
N VAL A 82 -18.75 -8.87 -2.45
CA VAL A 82 -17.89 -7.79 -1.98
C VAL A 82 -17.15 -8.21 -0.72
N ILE A 83 -17.82 -8.86 0.23
CA ILE A 83 -17.20 -9.31 1.48
C ILE A 83 -16.08 -10.31 1.19
N GLU A 84 -16.34 -11.27 0.30
CA GLU A 84 -15.32 -12.26 -0.07
C GLU A 84 -14.12 -11.61 -0.76
N ALA A 85 -14.39 -10.65 -1.64
CA ALA A 85 -13.32 -9.92 -2.34
C ALA A 85 -12.49 -9.09 -1.35
N LEU A 86 -13.12 -8.45 -0.37
CA LEU A 86 -12.41 -7.68 0.64
C LEU A 86 -11.56 -8.60 1.52
N ALA A 87 -12.06 -9.80 1.85
CA ALA A 87 -11.27 -10.77 2.60
C ALA A 87 -10.04 -11.20 1.82
N ALA A 88 -10.21 -11.45 0.52
CA ALA A 88 -9.10 -11.81 -0.36
C ALA A 88 -8.09 -10.67 -0.46
N ALA A 89 -8.57 -9.42 -0.52
CA ALA A 89 -7.69 -8.25 -0.55
C ALA A 89 -6.86 -8.15 0.73
N GLY A 90 -7.49 -8.41 1.88
CA GLY A 90 -6.78 -8.41 3.16
C GLY A 90 -5.68 -9.46 3.21
N GLN A 91 -5.96 -10.66 2.69
CA GLN A 91 -4.96 -11.73 2.63
C GLN A 91 -3.82 -11.36 1.69
N ALA A 92 -4.14 -10.75 0.55
CA ALA A 92 -3.12 -10.30 -0.39
C ALA A 92 -2.24 -9.22 0.25
N ALA A 93 -2.83 -8.35 1.08
CA ALA A 93 -2.06 -7.32 1.79
C ALA A 93 -1.09 -7.95 2.78
N ASP A 94 -1.49 -9.02 3.47
CA ASP A 94 -0.58 -9.75 4.35
C ASP A 94 0.60 -10.33 3.58
N MET A 95 0.37 -10.89 2.41
CA MET A 95 1.42 -11.43 1.55
C MET A 95 2.35 -10.31 1.05
N MET A 96 1.77 -9.19 0.66
CA MET A 96 2.54 -8.02 0.24
C MET A 96 3.44 -7.53 1.38
N THR A 97 2.89 -7.43 2.58
CA THR A 97 3.63 -6.97 3.75
C THR A 97 4.80 -7.90 4.06
N ALA A 98 4.58 -9.21 3.99
CA ALA A 98 5.65 -10.18 4.21
C ALA A 98 6.79 -10.00 3.19
N ALA A 99 6.44 -9.80 1.93
CA ALA A 99 7.44 -9.57 0.89
C ALA A 99 8.20 -8.26 1.11
N LEU A 100 7.49 -7.21 1.54
CA LEU A 100 8.13 -5.92 1.84
C LEU A 100 9.05 -6.01 3.05
N THR A 101 8.68 -6.82 4.04
CA THR A 101 9.54 -7.08 5.21
C THR A 101 10.85 -7.76 4.76
N GLU A 102 10.75 -8.72 3.86
CA GLU A 102 11.93 -9.37 3.30
C GLU A 102 12.80 -8.37 2.51
N ALA A 103 12.16 -7.52 1.72
CA ALA A 103 12.87 -6.51 0.95
C ALA A 103 13.61 -5.54 1.87
N ARG A 104 12.96 -5.11 2.95
CA ARG A 104 13.58 -4.21 3.92
C ARG A 104 14.75 -4.89 4.61
N ALA A 105 14.59 -6.13 5.03
CA ALA A 105 15.65 -6.88 5.69
C ALA A 105 16.85 -7.07 4.75
N ALA A 106 16.59 -7.46 3.51
CA ALA A 106 17.65 -7.62 2.53
C ALA A 106 18.37 -6.30 2.24
N SER A 107 17.64 -5.19 2.27
CA SER A 107 18.25 -3.89 1.98
C SER A 107 19.13 -3.36 3.10
N GLN A 108 19.04 -3.96 4.30
CA GLN A 108 19.83 -3.50 5.45
C GLN A 108 21.33 -3.69 5.23
N VAL A 109 21.73 -4.65 4.40
CA VAL A 109 23.14 -4.88 4.11
C VAL A 109 23.66 -3.95 3.02
N LEU A 110 22.77 -3.19 2.38
CA LEU A 110 23.15 -2.25 1.34
C LEU A 110 23.48 -0.90 1.97
N SER A 111 24.52 -0.28 1.47
CA SER A 111 24.86 1.08 1.87
C SER A 111 25.44 1.82 0.67
N PRO A 112 25.31 3.15 0.64
CA PRO A 112 25.89 3.91 -0.46
C PRO A 112 27.40 3.67 -0.57
N ALA A 113 27.90 3.59 -1.80
CA ALA A 113 29.32 3.35 -2.06
C ALA A 113 30.08 4.66 -1.87
N ARG A 114 30.35 4.99 -0.62
CA ARG A 114 30.99 6.28 -0.30
C ARG A 114 32.42 6.38 -0.80
N THR A 115 33.21 5.32 -0.65
CA THR A 115 34.58 5.32 -1.11
C THR A 115 34.64 5.50 -2.61
N ARG A 116 33.74 4.85 -3.31
CA ARG A 116 33.69 4.94 -4.76
C ARG A 116 33.37 6.36 -5.21
N GLY A 117 32.51 7.04 -4.49
CA GLY A 117 32.16 8.42 -4.83
C GLY A 117 33.31 9.38 -4.74
N TRP A 118 34.06 9.35 -3.65
CA TRP A 118 35.17 10.24 -3.48
C TRP A 118 36.38 9.82 -4.33
N GLU A 119 36.55 8.54 -4.54
CA GLU A 119 37.59 8.04 -5.43
C GLU A 119 37.37 8.55 -6.85
N SER A 120 36.14 8.54 -7.30
CA SER A 120 35.80 9.05 -8.62
C SER A 120 36.17 10.53 -8.75
N ARG A 121 35.94 11.29 -7.71
CA ARG A 121 36.30 12.71 -7.72
C ARG A 121 37.80 12.91 -7.77
N GLN A 122 38.52 12.10 -7.04
CA GLN A 122 39.98 12.19 -7.03
C GLN A 122 40.57 11.79 -8.37
N GLU A 123 40.02 10.76 -8.98
CA GLU A 123 40.45 10.30 -10.28
C GLU A 123 40.20 11.36 -11.36
N ALA A 124 39.12 12.10 -11.22
CA ALA A 124 38.80 13.16 -12.16
C ALA A 124 39.78 14.34 -12.06
N ASP A 125 40.36 14.50 -10.92
CA ASP A 125 41.36 15.55 -10.71
C ASP A 125 42.70 15.16 -11.33
#